data_5c3302c5b97e2702370f6bda893afa9c
#
_entry.id   5c3302c5b97e2702370f6bda893afa9c
#
_cell.length_a   1.000
_cell.length_b   1.000
_cell.length_c   1.000
_cell.angle_alpha   90.00
_cell.angle_beta   90.00
_cell.angle_gamma   90.00
#
_symmetry.space_group_name_H-M   'P 1'
#
loop_
_entity.id
_entity.type
_entity.pdbx_description
1 polymer ?
#
loop_
_entity_poly.entity_id
_entity_poly.type
_entity_poly.pdbx_seq_one_letter_code
_entity_poly.pdbx_strand_id
1 'polypeptide(L)'
;MSPVPMFPRPGRHRLPRRSGALLSAVLAAALSAGCAQRPPAPEWEMNARGAADRATQAYLSGNDRVAAQEWRRAREETARTARPDLLARVVLLECATRVASLAQVGCPDFAPLRGGAAAAERAYADYLEGRAGGAEVELLPPAQRAALAGGAAALAGVEDPLARLLAAAVLHVRGRGGSDVSRHAIDAASSQGWRRPLMAWLLVAEQDARASGDAQRATQLRQRLDVLEKAGAGGTR
;
A
#
# COMPACT_ATOMS: atom_id res chain seq x y z
N MET A 1 17.23 58.49 -63.98
CA MET A 1 18.42 57.93 -64.61
C MET A 1 18.45 56.42 -64.24
N SER A 2 18.27 55.61 -65.29
CA SER A 2 18.24 54.13 -65.38
C SER A 2 19.59 53.54 -65.03
N PRO A 3 19.78 52.19 -65.07
CA PRO A 3 18.86 51.09 -65.42
C PRO A 3 18.97 49.86 -64.53
N VAL A 4 18.05 48.93 -64.75
CA VAL A 4 17.91 47.53 -64.32
C VAL A 4 18.99 46.66 -64.98
N PRO A 5 19.39 45.56 -64.38
CA PRO A 5 19.42 44.31 -65.15
C PRO A 5 18.63 43.10 -64.51
N MET A 6 17.94 42.51 -65.33
CA MET A 6 17.24 41.24 -65.50
C MET A 6 18.13 40.05 -65.12
N PHE A 7 17.61 39.16 -64.22
CA PHE A 7 18.14 37.81 -63.96
C PHE A 7 17.16 36.72 -64.38
N PRO A 8 17.64 35.60 -64.93
CA PRO A 8 16.79 34.56 -65.50
C PRO A 8 16.22 33.66 -64.43
N ARG A 9 14.98 33.15 -64.68
CA ARG A 9 14.26 32.20 -63.84
C ARG A 9 14.90 30.82 -63.92
N PRO A 10 15.20 30.13 -62.79
CA PRO A 10 15.59 28.73 -62.82
C PRO A 10 14.33 27.81 -62.93
N GLY A 11 14.49 26.77 -63.72
CA GLY A 11 13.43 25.81 -64.09
C GLY A 11 12.93 24.98 -62.92
N ARG A 12 11.64 24.71 -62.96
CA ARG A 12 10.97 23.77 -62.04
C ARG A 12 11.35 22.34 -62.38
N HIS A 13 12.29 21.75 -61.63
CA HIS A 13 12.46 20.30 -61.64
C HIS A 13 11.41 19.65 -60.76
N ARG A 14 10.43 18.95 -61.37
CA ARG A 14 9.47 18.07 -60.67
C ARG A 14 10.22 16.85 -60.17
N LEU A 15 10.41 16.75 -58.85
CA LEU A 15 10.84 15.53 -58.17
C LEU A 15 9.72 14.47 -58.13
N PRO A 16 9.99 13.22 -58.34
CA PRO A 16 8.97 12.18 -58.37
C PRO A 16 8.44 11.90 -56.95
N ARG A 17 7.12 11.97 -56.82
CA ARG A 17 6.29 11.87 -55.60
C ARG A 17 6.14 10.44 -55.08
N ARG A 18 7.14 9.56 -55.26
CA ARG A 18 6.99 8.11 -54.90
C ARG A 18 7.67 7.68 -53.61
N SER A 19 8.43 8.52 -52.90
CA SER A 19 9.17 8.12 -51.70
C SER A 19 8.38 8.35 -50.37
N GLY A 20 7.29 9.08 -50.40
CA GLY A 20 6.52 9.38 -49.18
C GLY A 20 5.59 8.23 -48.71
N ALA A 21 5.14 7.38 -49.64
CA ALA A 21 4.18 6.32 -49.31
C ALA A 21 4.81 5.14 -48.54
N LEU A 22 6.08 4.85 -48.79
CA LEU A 22 6.78 3.75 -48.10
C LEU A 22 7.16 4.10 -46.65
N LEU A 23 7.53 5.36 -46.37
CA LEU A 23 7.84 5.80 -45.00
C LEU A 23 6.56 5.83 -44.13
N SER A 24 5.42 6.23 -44.68
CA SER A 24 4.15 6.23 -43.95
C SER A 24 3.64 4.82 -43.61
N ALA A 25 3.88 3.84 -44.47
CA ALA A 25 3.51 2.44 -44.23
C ALA A 25 4.36 1.78 -43.12
N VAL A 26 5.65 2.11 -43.05
CA VAL A 26 6.55 1.57 -42.00
C VAL A 26 6.21 2.17 -40.63
N LEU A 27 5.85 3.45 -40.57
CA LEU A 27 5.47 4.12 -39.31
C LEU A 27 4.12 3.61 -38.78
N ALA A 28 3.15 3.30 -39.64
CA ALA A 28 1.88 2.70 -39.26
C ALA A 28 2.01 1.26 -38.74
N ALA A 29 2.94 0.46 -39.29
CA ALA A 29 3.22 -0.90 -38.83
C ALA A 29 3.92 -0.91 -37.46
N ALA A 30 4.73 0.10 -37.11
CA ALA A 30 5.38 0.22 -35.81
C ALA A 30 4.41 0.57 -34.68
N LEU A 31 3.29 1.24 -34.97
CA LEU A 31 2.26 1.61 -33.99
C LEU A 31 1.32 0.45 -33.63
N SER A 32 1.20 -0.57 -34.47
CA SER A 32 0.38 -1.75 -34.21
C SER A 32 1.06 -2.85 -33.41
N ALA A 33 2.38 -2.79 -33.20
CA ALA A 33 3.14 -3.75 -32.39
C ALA A 33 3.07 -3.47 -30.86
N GLY A 34 2.42 -2.41 -30.42
CA GLY A 34 2.41 -1.93 -29.03
C GLY A 34 1.39 -2.54 -28.08
N CYS A 35 0.49 -3.42 -28.54
CA CYS A 35 -0.52 -4.06 -27.68
C CYS A 35 -0.22 -5.54 -27.45
N ALA A 36 0.98 -5.88 -27.00
CA ALA A 36 1.21 -7.17 -26.35
C ALA A 36 0.53 -7.13 -24.98
N GLN A 37 -0.78 -7.37 -24.92
CA GLN A 37 -1.51 -7.52 -23.67
C GLN A 37 -0.87 -8.66 -22.87
N ARG A 38 -0.41 -8.33 -21.64
CA ARG A 38 0.03 -9.36 -20.70
C ARG A 38 -1.11 -10.37 -20.55
N PRO A 39 -0.83 -11.70 -20.63
CA PRO A 39 -1.87 -12.71 -20.39
C PRO A 39 -2.65 -12.36 -19.11
N PRO A 40 -3.97 -12.59 -19.09
CA PRO A 40 -4.77 -12.36 -17.89
C PRO A 40 -4.19 -13.18 -16.73
N ALA A 41 -4.24 -12.62 -15.52
CA ALA A 41 -3.78 -13.32 -14.32
C ALA A 41 -4.56 -14.63 -14.17
N PRO A 42 -3.93 -15.73 -13.71
CA PRO A 42 -4.61 -16.99 -13.44
C PRO A 42 -5.80 -16.79 -12.46
N GLU A 43 -6.85 -17.60 -12.62
CA GLU A 43 -8.08 -17.47 -11.81
C GLU A 43 -7.80 -17.54 -10.30
N TRP A 44 -6.94 -18.47 -9.86
CA TRP A 44 -6.56 -18.58 -8.46
C TRP A 44 -5.94 -17.29 -7.93
N GLU A 45 -5.12 -16.59 -8.73
CA GLU A 45 -4.48 -15.34 -8.32
C GLU A 45 -5.50 -14.21 -8.14
N MET A 46 -6.43 -14.09 -9.09
CA MET A 46 -7.52 -13.10 -9.00
C MET A 46 -8.41 -13.38 -7.78
N ASN A 47 -8.76 -14.64 -7.54
CA ASN A 47 -9.56 -15.06 -6.40
C ASN A 47 -8.84 -14.83 -5.07
N ALA A 48 -7.57 -15.20 -4.96
CA ALA A 48 -6.76 -14.99 -3.76
C ALA A 48 -6.62 -13.51 -3.44
N ARG A 49 -6.30 -12.67 -4.44
CA ARG A 49 -6.19 -11.22 -4.29
C ARG A 49 -7.51 -10.61 -3.85
N GLY A 50 -8.61 -10.89 -4.57
CA GLY A 50 -9.93 -10.36 -4.22
C GLY A 50 -10.39 -10.79 -2.83
N ALA A 51 -10.10 -12.02 -2.40
CA ALA A 51 -10.38 -12.48 -1.05
C ALA A 51 -9.53 -11.73 0.00
N ALA A 52 -8.23 -11.56 -0.24
CA ALA A 52 -7.32 -10.82 0.65
C ALA A 52 -7.74 -9.35 0.81
N ASP A 53 -8.16 -8.70 -0.29
CA ASP A 53 -8.66 -7.31 -0.25
C ASP A 53 -9.95 -7.20 0.59
N ARG A 54 -10.91 -8.11 0.39
CA ARG A 54 -12.15 -8.14 1.20
C ARG A 54 -11.87 -8.45 2.66
N ALA A 55 -10.95 -9.38 2.94
CA ALA A 55 -10.53 -9.72 4.29
C ALA A 55 -9.91 -8.52 5.00
N THR A 56 -9.01 -7.79 4.32
CA THR A 56 -8.38 -6.57 4.82
C THR A 56 -9.44 -5.51 5.18
N GLN A 57 -10.34 -5.20 4.26
CA GLN A 57 -11.40 -4.22 4.50
C GLN A 57 -12.34 -4.64 5.64
N ALA A 58 -12.75 -5.91 5.67
CA ALA A 58 -13.61 -6.44 6.72
C ALA A 58 -12.94 -6.35 8.10
N TYR A 59 -11.66 -6.73 8.19
CA TYR A 59 -10.91 -6.68 9.43
C TYR A 59 -10.74 -5.24 9.96
N LEU A 60 -10.31 -4.33 9.08
CA LEU A 60 -10.11 -2.92 9.45
C LEU A 60 -11.42 -2.23 9.83
N SER A 61 -12.54 -2.63 9.22
CA SER A 61 -13.88 -2.14 9.56
C SER A 61 -14.47 -2.76 10.84
N GLY A 62 -13.86 -3.84 11.37
CA GLY A 62 -14.30 -4.51 12.60
C GLY A 62 -15.23 -5.71 12.35
N ASN A 63 -15.33 -6.24 11.12
CA ASN A 63 -16.13 -7.42 10.80
C ASN A 63 -15.28 -8.70 10.83
N ASP A 64 -15.04 -9.25 12.02
CA ASP A 64 -14.15 -10.40 12.22
C ASP A 64 -14.62 -11.66 11.50
N ARG A 65 -15.93 -11.91 11.43
CA ARG A 65 -16.49 -13.12 10.79
C ARG A 65 -16.18 -13.12 9.29
N VAL A 66 -16.41 -12.00 8.61
CA VAL A 66 -16.13 -11.88 7.18
C VAL A 66 -14.63 -11.90 6.94
N ALA A 67 -13.85 -11.19 7.75
CA ALA A 67 -12.39 -11.20 7.65
C ALA A 67 -11.82 -12.62 7.75
N ALA A 68 -12.21 -13.40 8.75
CA ALA A 68 -11.73 -14.76 8.93
C ALA A 68 -12.11 -15.69 7.76
N GLN A 69 -13.32 -15.54 7.21
CA GLN A 69 -13.77 -16.31 6.05
C GLN A 69 -12.94 -15.98 4.80
N GLU A 70 -12.74 -14.70 4.52
CA GLU A 70 -12.02 -14.25 3.33
C GLU A 70 -10.51 -14.51 3.43
N TRP A 71 -9.89 -14.41 4.61
CA TRP A 71 -8.49 -14.84 4.81
C TRP A 71 -8.30 -16.32 4.55
N ARG A 72 -9.22 -17.17 5.04
CA ARG A 72 -9.19 -18.61 4.76
C ARG A 72 -9.26 -18.85 3.25
N ARG A 73 -10.20 -18.20 2.55
CA ARG A 73 -10.34 -18.31 1.10
C ARG A 73 -9.07 -17.89 0.36
N ALA A 74 -8.46 -16.77 0.74
CA ALA A 74 -7.21 -16.32 0.12
C ALA A 74 -6.08 -17.34 0.28
N ARG A 75 -5.96 -17.96 1.46
CA ARG A 75 -4.99 -19.03 1.72
C ARG A 75 -5.28 -20.30 0.90
N GLU A 76 -6.54 -20.72 0.80
CA GLU A 76 -6.97 -21.90 0.04
C GLU A 76 -6.66 -21.73 -1.46
N GLU A 77 -7.00 -20.59 -2.05
CA GLU A 77 -6.71 -20.31 -3.46
C GLU A 77 -5.19 -20.31 -3.72
N THR A 78 -4.41 -19.73 -2.82
CA THR A 78 -2.95 -19.69 -2.97
C THR A 78 -2.33 -21.07 -2.75
N ALA A 79 -2.84 -21.88 -1.81
CA ALA A 79 -2.33 -23.21 -1.50
C ALA A 79 -2.43 -24.18 -2.70
N ARG A 80 -3.38 -23.97 -3.62
CA ARG A 80 -3.49 -24.75 -4.87
C ARG A 80 -2.23 -24.70 -5.72
N THR A 81 -1.39 -23.72 -5.53
CA THR A 81 -0.13 -23.56 -6.27
C THR A 81 1.00 -24.40 -5.71
N ALA A 82 0.84 -24.98 -4.51
CA ALA A 82 1.91 -25.65 -3.75
C ALA A 82 3.16 -24.77 -3.55
N ARG A 83 2.99 -23.42 -3.52
CA ARG A 83 4.08 -22.45 -3.40
C ARG A 83 4.07 -21.78 -2.02
N PRO A 84 4.97 -22.18 -1.13
CA PRO A 84 5.03 -21.61 0.23
C PRO A 84 5.39 -20.14 0.24
N ASP A 85 6.17 -19.64 -0.73
CA ASP A 85 6.49 -18.22 -0.88
C ASP A 85 5.25 -17.35 -1.15
N LEU A 86 4.31 -17.83 -1.96
CA LEU A 86 3.06 -17.12 -2.21
C LEU A 86 2.10 -17.18 -1.00
N LEU A 87 2.03 -18.34 -0.34
CA LEU A 87 1.24 -18.46 0.88
C LEU A 87 1.78 -17.55 2.00
N ALA A 88 3.11 -17.43 2.11
CA ALA A 88 3.76 -16.53 3.04
C ALA A 88 3.32 -15.07 2.86
N ARG A 89 3.12 -14.60 1.61
CA ARG A 89 2.63 -13.24 1.33
C ARG A 89 1.22 -13.01 1.86
N VAL A 90 0.32 -13.97 1.70
CA VAL A 90 -1.06 -13.87 2.22
C VAL A 90 -1.05 -13.81 3.74
N VAL A 91 -0.27 -14.67 4.39
CA VAL A 91 -0.12 -14.70 5.85
C VAL A 91 0.49 -13.41 6.38
N LEU A 92 1.49 -12.86 5.70
CA LEU A 92 2.11 -11.59 6.08
C LEU A 92 1.18 -10.39 5.88
N LEU A 93 0.32 -10.40 4.86
CA LEU A 93 -0.67 -9.35 4.66
C LEU A 93 -1.72 -9.36 5.78
N GLU A 94 -2.21 -10.54 6.19
CA GLU A 94 -3.09 -10.66 7.35
C GLU A 94 -2.42 -10.17 8.63
N CYS A 95 -1.16 -10.58 8.87
CA CYS A 95 -0.38 -10.10 10.00
C CYS A 95 -0.23 -8.57 9.97
N ALA A 96 0.10 -7.98 8.80
CA ALA A 96 0.25 -6.55 8.64
C ALA A 96 -1.02 -5.76 9.01
N THR A 97 -2.22 -6.29 8.66
CA THR A 97 -3.49 -5.62 9.04
C THR A 97 -3.72 -5.63 10.55
N ARG A 98 -3.28 -6.69 11.24
CA ARG A 98 -3.36 -6.80 12.70
C ARG A 98 -2.36 -5.87 13.39
N VAL A 99 -1.12 -5.82 12.88
CA VAL A 99 -0.08 -4.90 13.37
C VAL A 99 -0.51 -3.44 13.17
N ALA A 100 -1.04 -3.08 12.00
CA ALA A 100 -1.54 -1.74 11.71
C ALA A 100 -2.66 -1.29 12.66
N SER A 101 -3.42 -2.25 13.20
CA SER A 101 -4.49 -2.03 14.18
C SER A 101 -4.02 -2.17 15.63
N LEU A 102 -2.71 -2.30 15.88
CA LEU A 102 -2.12 -2.54 17.22
C LEU A 102 -2.70 -3.77 17.93
N ALA A 103 -3.28 -4.71 17.19
CA ALA A 103 -3.94 -5.89 17.75
C ALA A 103 -2.96 -7.02 18.09
N GLN A 104 -1.78 -7.00 17.51
CA GLN A 104 -0.69 -7.93 17.83
C GLN A 104 0.68 -7.35 17.48
N VAL A 105 1.71 -7.91 18.09
CA VAL A 105 3.11 -7.69 17.72
C VAL A 105 3.66 -9.01 17.19
N GLY A 106 4.28 -8.97 15.99
CA GLY A 106 4.83 -10.15 15.36
C GLY A 106 3.83 -10.99 14.55
N CYS A 107 4.37 -11.99 13.86
CA CYS A 107 3.66 -12.80 12.88
C CYS A 107 3.81 -14.31 13.17
N PRO A 108 3.22 -14.85 14.23
CA PRO A 108 3.42 -16.25 14.62
C PRO A 108 3.02 -17.23 13.51
N ASP A 109 1.96 -16.95 12.75
CA ASP A 109 1.49 -17.80 11.64
C ASP A 109 2.48 -17.86 10.46
N PHE A 110 3.43 -16.92 10.38
CA PHE A 110 4.50 -16.94 9.38
C PHE A 110 5.64 -17.89 9.75
N ALA A 111 5.86 -18.19 11.02
CA ALA A 111 6.99 -18.99 11.48
C ALA A 111 7.13 -20.34 10.74
N PRO A 112 6.07 -21.13 10.52
CA PRO A 112 6.18 -22.39 9.78
C PRO A 112 6.54 -22.20 8.29
N LEU A 113 6.26 -21.03 7.72
CA LEU A 113 6.51 -20.72 6.30
C LEU A 113 7.87 -20.08 6.06
N ARG A 114 8.56 -19.65 7.13
CA ARG A 114 9.79 -18.85 7.05
C ARG A 114 10.90 -19.52 6.22
N GLY A 115 11.04 -20.85 6.33
CA GLY A 115 12.04 -21.62 5.59
C GLY A 115 11.82 -21.64 4.08
N GLY A 116 10.57 -21.62 3.62
CA GLY A 116 10.21 -21.60 2.20
C GLY A 116 9.95 -20.20 1.63
N ALA A 117 9.99 -19.17 2.47
CA ALA A 117 9.75 -17.79 2.07
C ALA A 117 11.01 -17.17 1.42
N ALA A 118 10.81 -16.23 0.49
CA ALA A 118 11.92 -15.47 -0.09
C ALA A 118 12.52 -14.47 0.91
N ALA A 119 13.68 -13.90 0.58
CA ALA A 119 14.37 -12.97 1.46
C ALA A 119 13.52 -11.73 1.78
N ALA A 120 12.76 -11.22 0.81
CA ALA A 120 11.89 -10.07 0.99
C ALA A 120 10.75 -10.34 1.99
N GLU A 121 10.13 -11.52 1.94
CA GLU A 121 9.08 -11.91 2.89
C GLU A 121 9.64 -12.08 4.31
N ARG A 122 10.84 -12.65 4.45
CA ARG A 122 11.52 -12.75 5.75
C ARG A 122 11.84 -11.37 6.33
N ALA A 123 12.42 -10.48 5.52
CA ALA A 123 12.70 -9.10 5.93
C ALA A 123 11.42 -8.34 6.32
N TYR A 124 10.32 -8.58 5.58
CA TYR A 124 9.04 -7.95 5.90
C TYR A 124 8.44 -8.48 7.22
N ALA A 125 8.56 -9.78 7.51
CA ALA A 125 8.20 -10.34 8.81
C ALA A 125 8.97 -9.68 9.96
N ASP A 126 10.30 -9.55 9.80
CA ASP A 126 11.15 -8.90 10.79
C ASP A 126 10.83 -7.39 10.93
N TYR A 127 10.41 -6.75 9.84
CA TYR A 127 9.88 -5.39 9.88
C TYR A 127 8.59 -5.28 10.71
N LEU A 128 7.61 -6.17 10.50
CA LEU A 128 6.35 -6.20 11.26
C LEU A 128 6.57 -6.42 12.76
N GLU A 129 7.64 -7.09 13.11
CA GLU A 129 8.05 -7.33 14.50
C GLU A 129 8.95 -6.20 15.08
N GLY A 130 9.22 -5.17 14.30
CA GLY A 130 10.08 -4.05 14.70
C GLY A 130 11.58 -4.37 14.70
N ARG A 131 12.00 -5.53 14.18
CA ARG A 131 13.40 -6.01 14.23
C ARG A 131 14.22 -5.74 12.96
N ALA A 132 13.58 -5.45 11.82
CA ALA A 132 14.30 -5.22 10.56
C ALA A 132 15.42 -4.18 10.72
N GLY A 133 16.60 -4.51 10.20
CA GLY A 133 17.78 -3.65 10.26
C GLY A 133 18.83 -4.04 9.21
N GLY A 134 19.89 -3.23 9.09
CA GLY A 134 20.99 -3.50 8.18
C GLY A 134 20.53 -3.69 6.71
N ALA A 135 21.10 -4.69 6.04
CA ALA A 135 20.83 -4.98 4.63
C ALA A 135 19.36 -5.42 4.35
N GLU A 136 18.64 -5.90 5.35
CA GLU A 136 17.24 -6.33 5.18
C GLU A 136 16.30 -5.17 4.88
N VAL A 137 16.64 -3.97 5.32
CA VAL A 137 15.86 -2.75 5.06
C VAL A 137 15.71 -2.48 3.58
N GLU A 138 16.72 -2.81 2.77
CA GLU A 138 16.69 -2.62 1.31
C GLU A 138 15.68 -3.54 0.62
N LEU A 139 15.28 -4.63 1.25
CA LEU A 139 14.28 -5.57 0.74
C LEU A 139 12.84 -5.13 1.04
N LEU A 140 12.65 -4.11 1.88
CA LEU A 140 11.34 -3.59 2.23
C LEU A 140 10.75 -2.72 1.11
N PRO A 141 9.42 -2.60 1.03
CA PRO A 141 8.79 -1.63 0.13
C PRO A 141 9.25 -0.20 0.42
N PRO A 142 9.29 0.69 -0.60
CA PRO A 142 9.85 2.04 -0.46
C PRO A 142 9.25 2.87 0.69
N ALA A 143 7.94 2.79 0.90
CA ALA A 143 7.26 3.53 1.98
C ALA A 143 7.75 3.11 3.37
N GLN A 144 7.95 1.80 3.60
CA GLN A 144 8.44 1.26 4.86
C GLN A 144 9.91 1.63 5.10
N ARG A 145 10.75 1.59 4.06
CA ARG A 145 12.13 2.08 4.16
C ARG A 145 12.19 3.55 4.55
N ALA A 146 11.42 4.39 3.84
CA ALA A 146 11.35 5.82 4.11
C ALA A 146 10.92 6.11 5.54
N ALA A 147 9.91 5.40 6.06
CA ALA A 147 9.43 5.56 7.42
C ALA A 147 10.47 5.13 8.47
N LEU A 148 11.20 4.03 8.25
CA LEU A 148 12.28 3.61 9.15
C LEU A 148 13.39 4.66 9.22
N ALA A 149 13.77 5.25 8.10
CA ALA A 149 14.81 6.27 8.03
C ALA A 149 14.34 7.61 8.63
N GLY A 150 13.20 8.12 8.16
CA GLY A 150 12.72 9.48 8.46
C GLY A 150 11.74 9.59 9.65
N GLY A 151 11.29 8.47 10.23
CA GLY A 151 10.36 8.48 11.34
C GLY A 151 9.02 9.12 11.01
N ALA A 152 8.44 9.84 11.97
CA ALA A 152 7.15 10.49 11.83
C ALA A 152 7.07 11.45 10.62
N ALA A 153 8.14 12.17 10.32
CA ALA A 153 8.17 13.12 9.21
C ALA A 153 7.96 12.44 7.84
N ALA A 154 8.44 11.21 7.67
CA ALA A 154 8.28 10.46 6.43
C ALA A 154 6.85 9.94 6.22
N LEU A 155 6.04 9.82 7.27
CA LEU A 155 4.67 9.30 7.17
C LEU A 155 3.76 10.19 6.31
N ALA A 156 4.02 11.48 6.24
CA ALA A 156 3.27 12.41 5.40
C ALA A 156 3.36 12.07 3.91
N GLY A 157 4.52 11.55 3.46
CA GLY A 157 4.76 11.15 2.07
C GLY A 157 4.28 9.74 1.71
N VAL A 158 3.75 8.97 2.66
CA VAL A 158 3.20 7.64 2.37
C VAL A 158 1.75 7.80 1.90
N GLU A 159 1.50 7.64 0.61
CA GLU A 159 0.17 7.88 0.01
C GLU A 159 -0.86 6.81 0.41
N ASP A 160 -0.46 5.52 0.34
CA ASP A 160 -1.35 4.41 0.69
C ASP A 160 -1.71 4.42 2.19
N PRO A 161 -3.01 4.47 2.56
CA PRO A 161 -3.42 4.59 3.95
C PRO A 161 -3.04 3.38 4.81
N LEU A 162 -3.06 2.16 4.26
CA LEU A 162 -2.69 0.96 5.00
C LEU A 162 -1.17 0.92 5.22
N ALA A 163 -0.38 1.26 4.21
CA ALA A 163 1.06 1.36 4.35
C ALA A 163 1.46 2.44 5.38
N ARG A 164 0.75 3.58 5.41
CA ARG A 164 0.95 4.64 6.42
C ARG A 164 0.62 4.17 7.83
N LEU A 165 -0.53 3.51 8.02
CA LEU A 165 -0.92 2.92 9.30
C LEU A 165 0.11 1.90 9.78
N LEU A 166 0.54 1.02 8.89
CA LEU A 166 1.52 0.00 9.21
C LEU A 166 2.88 0.61 9.60
N ALA A 167 3.34 1.59 8.84
CA ALA A 167 4.59 2.29 9.15
C ALA A 167 4.52 3.00 10.52
N ALA A 168 3.40 3.63 10.83
CA ALA A 168 3.15 4.21 12.14
C ALA A 168 3.18 3.15 13.25
N ALA A 169 2.56 1.98 13.04
CA ALA A 169 2.55 0.89 14.00
C ALA A 169 3.95 0.35 14.28
N VAL A 170 4.75 0.15 13.23
CA VAL A 170 6.14 -0.31 13.39
C VAL A 170 7.00 0.73 14.11
N LEU A 171 6.84 2.02 13.82
CA LEU A 171 7.51 3.09 14.57
C LEU A 171 7.11 3.06 16.06
N HIS A 172 5.83 2.85 16.36
CA HIS A 172 5.33 2.73 17.72
C HIS A 172 5.94 1.53 18.45
N VAL A 173 5.93 0.35 17.84
CA VAL A 173 6.54 -0.89 18.39
C VAL A 173 8.05 -0.71 18.66
N ARG A 174 8.75 0.06 17.81
CA ARG A 174 10.18 0.40 17.99
C ARG A 174 10.45 1.48 19.04
N GLY A 175 9.44 1.92 19.79
CA GLY A 175 9.60 3.02 20.76
C GLY A 175 9.82 4.39 20.13
N ARG A 176 9.56 4.52 18.82
CA ARG A 176 9.64 5.78 18.06
C ARG A 176 8.24 6.36 17.78
N GLY A 177 7.27 6.05 18.64
CA GLY A 177 5.91 6.57 18.62
C GLY A 177 5.86 8.06 19.00
N GLY A 178 4.67 8.49 19.44
CA GLY A 178 4.41 9.85 19.89
C GLY A 178 3.29 10.53 19.11
N SER A 179 2.99 11.78 19.47
CA SER A 179 1.81 12.50 18.99
C SER A 179 1.72 12.64 17.47
N ASP A 180 2.86 12.84 16.78
CA ASP A 180 2.88 12.95 15.32
C ASP A 180 2.62 11.61 14.64
N VAL A 181 3.22 10.53 15.14
CA VAL A 181 2.97 9.17 14.62
C VAL A 181 1.49 8.81 14.78
N SER A 182 0.94 9.02 16.00
CA SER A 182 -0.47 8.75 16.28
C SER A 182 -1.41 9.60 15.41
N ARG A 183 -1.07 10.87 15.16
CA ARG A 183 -1.85 11.75 14.28
C ARG A 183 -1.92 11.21 12.86
N HIS A 184 -0.78 10.83 12.26
CA HIS A 184 -0.77 10.26 10.91
C HIS A 184 -1.55 8.95 10.80
N ALA A 185 -1.48 8.11 11.83
CA ALA A 185 -2.25 6.86 11.89
C ALA A 185 -3.76 7.11 12.02
N ILE A 186 -4.16 8.04 12.89
CA ILE A 186 -5.55 8.46 13.08
C ILE A 186 -6.12 9.05 11.77
N ASP A 187 -5.37 9.91 11.09
CA ASP A 187 -5.80 10.53 9.83
C ASP A 187 -5.98 9.48 8.74
N ALA A 188 -5.04 8.52 8.62
CA ALA A 188 -5.14 7.43 7.66
C ALA A 188 -6.36 6.54 7.93
N ALA A 189 -6.59 6.12 9.17
CA ALA A 189 -7.73 5.28 9.52
C ALA A 189 -9.07 6.03 9.37
N SER A 190 -9.12 7.29 9.78
CA SER A 190 -10.32 8.13 9.71
C SER A 190 -10.74 8.41 8.28
N SER A 191 -9.80 8.71 7.37
CA SER A 191 -10.09 8.98 5.96
C SER A 191 -10.72 7.77 5.25
N GLN A 192 -10.45 6.56 5.72
CA GLN A 192 -10.97 5.31 5.17
C GLN A 192 -12.21 4.78 5.91
N GLY A 193 -12.59 5.38 7.03
CA GLY A 193 -13.64 4.86 7.91
C GLY A 193 -13.26 3.52 8.59
N TRP A 194 -11.99 3.20 8.71
CA TRP A 194 -11.51 1.97 9.34
C TRP A 194 -11.63 2.03 10.86
N ARG A 195 -12.73 1.53 11.35
CA ARG A 195 -13.11 1.64 12.77
C ARG A 195 -12.08 1.00 13.72
N ARG A 196 -11.56 -0.19 13.38
CA ARG A 196 -10.64 -0.94 14.25
C ARG A 196 -9.34 -0.18 14.52
N PRO A 197 -8.51 0.17 13.52
CA PRO A 197 -7.29 0.92 13.77
C PRO A 197 -7.57 2.32 14.31
N LEU A 198 -8.66 2.98 13.86
CA LEU A 198 -9.01 4.31 14.37
C LEU A 198 -9.24 4.29 15.88
N MET A 199 -9.97 3.30 16.39
CA MET A 199 -10.21 3.15 17.84
C MET A 199 -8.89 2.89 18.59
N ALA A 200 -8.05 1.97 18.09
CA ALA A 200 -6.78 1.63 18.73
C ALA A 200 -5.85 2.86 18.82
N TRP A 201 -5.71 3.60 17.73
CA TRP A 201 -4.84 4.78 17.69
C TRP A 201 -5.38 5.98 18.47
N LEU A 202 -6.70 6.15 18.55
CA LEU A 202 -7.30 7.17 19.42
C LEU A 202 -7.05 6.85 20.89
N LEU A 203 -7.12 5.58 21.30
CA LEU A 203 -6.81 5.14 22.67
C LEU A 203 -5.35 5.43 23.03
N VAL A 204 -4.41 5.10 22.14
CA VAL A 204 -2.98 5.42 22.33
C VAL A 204 -2.79 6.93 22.48
N ALA A 205 -3.34 7.73 21.57
CA ALA A 205 -3.20 9.18 21.61
C ALA A 205 -3.84 9.81 22.85
N GLU A 206 -4.98 9.28 23.32
CA GLU A 206 -5.64 9.74 24.56
C GLU A 206 -4.78 9.43 25.79
N GLN A 207 -4.21 8.22 25.84
CA GLN A 207 -3.29 7.82 26.92
C GLN A 207 -2.05 8.71 26.96
N ASP A 208 -1.43 8.97 25.79
CA ASP A 208 -0.27 9.87 25.69
C ASP A 208 -0.60 11.30 26.13
N ALA A 209 -1.77 11.82 25.73
CA ALA A 209 -2.23 13.15 26.15
C ALA A 209 -2.44 13.24 27.66
N ARG A 210 -3.01 12.21 28.28
CA ARG A 210 -3.14 12.13 29.74
C ARG A 210 -1.79 12.05 30.44
N ALA A 211 -0.88 11.24 29.94
CA ALA A 211 0.44 11.07 30.51
C ALA A 211 1.27 12.36 30.45
N SER A 212 1.07 13.17 29.41
CA SER A 212 1.73 14.49 29.25
C SER A 212 1.02 15.63 29.96
N GLY A 213 -0.14 15.40 30.61
CA GLY A 213 -0.92 16.42 31.28
C GLY A 213 -1.76 17.32 30.34
N ASP A 214 -1.88 16.97 29.05
CA ASP A 214 -2.71 17.69 28.08
C ASP A 214 -4.19 17.28 28.21
N ALA A 215 -4.85 17.80 29.22
CA ALA A 215 -6.24 17.49 29.56
C ALA A 215 -7.22 17.90 28.44
N GLN A 216 -6.94 19.01 27.74
CA GLN A 216 -7.77 19.47 26.63
C GLN A 216 -7.75 18.48 25.47
N ARG A 217 -6.56 18.05 25.05
CA ARG A 217 -6.39 17.05 23.99
C ARG A 217 -6.99 15.69 24.39
N ALA A 218 -6.77 15.24 25.64
CA ALA A 218 -7.35 14.01 26.13
C ALA A 218 -8.89 14.03 26.05
N THR A 219 -9.53 15.15 26.43
CA THR A 219 -10.97 15.33 26.33
C THR A 219 -11.46 15.28 24.88
N GLN A 220 -10.78 15.94 23.95
CA GLN A 220 -11.13 15.91 22.52
C GLN A 220 -11.02 14.50 21.93
N LEU A 221 -9.97 13.75 22.29
CA LEU A 221 -9.78 12.37 21.83
C LEU A 221 -10.85 11.44 22.42
N ARG A 222 -11.22 11.63 23.69
CA ARG A 222 -12.32 10.90 24.31
C ARG A 222 -13.66 11.13 23.60
N GLN A 223 -13.99 12.36 23.25
CA GLN A 223 -15.19 12.66 22.46
C GLN A 223 -15.22 11.91 21.12
N ARG A 224 -14.08 11.80 20.44
CA ARG A 224 -14.00 11.03 19.18
C ARG A 224 -14.21 9.52 19.41
N LEU A 225 -13.68 8.97 20.51
CA LEU A 225 -13.90 7.57 20.90
C LEU A 225 -15.39 7.32 21.18
N ASP A 226 -16.07 8.23 21.91
CA ASP A 226 -17.50 8.12 22.21
C ASP A 226 -18.37 8.08 20.93
N VAL A 227 -17.99 8.81 19.90
CA VAL A 227 -18.67 8.75 18.59
C VAL A 227 -18.53 7.36 17.96
N LEU A 228 -17.31 6.77 17.98
CA LEU A 228 -17.07 5.44 17.43
C LEU A 228 -17.78 4.34 18.22
N GLU A 229 -17.82 4.43 19.55
CA GLU A 229 -18.49 3.47 20.41
C GLU A 229 -19.99 3.43 20.16
N LYS A 230 -20.63 4.62 20.08
CA LYS A 230 -22.06 4.75 19.77
C LYS A 230 -22.42 4.22 18.37
N ALA A 231 -21.60 4.51 17.36
CA ALA A 231 -21.82 3.98 16.02
C ALA A 231 -21.71 2.46 15.94
N GLY A 232 -20.81 1.85 16.74
CA GLY A 232 -20.68 0.39 16.82
C GLY A 232 -21.83 -0.31 17.52
N ALA A 233 -22.44 0.31 18.51
CA ALA A 233 -23.58 -0.25 19.24
C ALA A 233 -24.88 -0.30 18.40
N GLY A 234 -25.01 0.59 17.40
CA GLY A 234 -26.16 0.62 16.49
C GLY A 234 -26.13 -0.41 15.34
N GLY A 235 -24.98 -1.01 15.06
CA GLY A 235 -24.80 -1.97 13.96
C GLY A 235 -25.05 -3.45 14.28
N THR A 236 -25.44 -3.75 15.51
CA THR A 236 -25.69 -5.15 16.00
C THR A 236 -27.18 -5.51 16.12
N ARG A 237 -28.04 -4.81 15.39
CA ARG A 237 -29.48 -5.16 15.31
C ARG A 237 -29.81 -5.87 13.99
#